data_72b0513663957cad554ce8449709d8a5
#
_entry.id   72b0513663957cad554ce8449709d8a5
#
_cell.length_a   1.000
_cell.length_b   1.000
_cell.length_c   1.000
_cell.angle_alpha   90.00
_cell.angle_beta   90.00
_cell.angle_gamma   90.00
#
_symmetry.space_group_name_H-M   'P 1'
#
loop_
_entity.id
_entity.type
_entity.pdbx_description
1 polymer ?
#
loop_
_entity_poly.entity_id
_entity_poly.type
_entity_poly.pdbx_seq_one_letter_code
_entity_poly.pdbx_strand_id
1 'polypeptide(L)'
;MKRILFIFISIPLLLFGAASLVYAQETSDYSKLTTEDYTNISLPPLDLLFENAKGGPIYELAGVKEQIERKLLAKERRAFLKFFSARGTYQWGKVGMDNTFTDVSTPIMYNYNTSKQTMYTIGGAINIPFDELFDLSPRVKRQKLNVKAAALEREVKFEEMKREIIEMYATATSQLNVLKLRAEALELATMQYDVAEKNFVNNIIDTGNLSVEKQRQSAALEAFEKSKFEVTKSLMILEVITSTPILRK
;
A
#
# COMPACT_ATOMS: atom_id res chain seq x y z
N MET A 1 -1.83 48.91 41.35
CA MET A 1 -2.80 48.07 40.59
C MET A 1 -2.40 48.12 39.12
N LYS A 2 -1.72 47.13 38.61
CA LYS A 2 -1.53 46.94 37.14
C LYS A 2 -1.91 45.50 36.84
N ARG A 3 -3.03 45.37 36.11
CA ARG A 3 -3.59 44.09 35.65
C ARG A 3 -2.67 43.51 34.58
N ILE A 4 -2.07 42.35 34.84
CA ILE A 4 -1.36 41.54 33.85
C ILE A 4 -2.41 40.73 33.09
N LEU A 5 -2.58 41.08 31.84
CA LEU A 5 -3.47 40.41 30.89
C LEU A 5 -2.77 39.13 30.42
N PHE A 6 -3.20 37.98 30.94
CA PHE A 6 -2.81 36.67 30.43
C PHE A 6 -3.57 36.42 29.12
N ILE A 7 -2.87 36.52 28.00
CA ILE A 7 -3.39 36.09 26.70
C ILE A 7 -3.21 34.57 26.64
N PHE A 8 -4.29 33.84 26.93
CA PHE A 8 -4.38 32.42 26.60
C PHE A 8 -4.55 32.29 25.09
N ILE A 9 -3.48 31.90 24.40
CA ILE A 9 -3.56 31.44 23.02
C ILE A 9 -4.12 30.02 23.07
N SER A 10 -5.44 29.91 22.94
CA SER A 10 -6.12 28.64 22.71
C SER A 10 -5.86 28.21 21.27
N ILE A 11 -4.99 27.21 21.10
CA ILE A 11 -4.80 26.49 19.83
C ILE A 11 -6.01 25.57 19.66
N PRO A 12 -6.88 25.79 18.66
CA PRO A 12 -7.91 24.82 18.36
C PRO A 12 -7.25 23.58 17.79
N LEU A 13 -7.28 22.48 18.55
CA LEU A 13 -6.93 21.15 18.09
C LEU A 13 -7.99 20.70 17.07
N LEU A 14 -7.78 21.06 15.81
CA LEU A 14 -8.55 20.54 14.69
C LEU A 14 -8.19 19.04 14.55
N LEU A 15 -8.95 18.20 15.22
CA LEU A 15 -9.07 16.77 14.93
C LEU A 15 -9.70 16.62 13.53
N PHE A 16 -8.86 16.69 12.49
CA PHE A 16 -9.21 16.15 11.19
C PHE A 16 -9.23 14.63 11.35
N GLY A 17 -10.41 14.11 11.69
CA GLY A 17 -10.72 12.71 11.48
C GLY A 17 -10.62 12.42 9.98
N ALA A 18 -9.47 11.90 9.54
CA ALA A 18 -9.37 11.24 8.26
C ALA A 18 -10.28 10.00 8.33
N ALA A 19 -11.54 10.16 7.93
CA ALA A 19 -12.38 9.04 7.57
C ALA A 19 -11.68 8.39 6.37
N SER A 20 -10.86 7.38 6.63
CA SER A 20 -10.44 6.43 5.62
C SER A 20 -11.72 5.76 5.14
N LEU A 21 -12.21 6.17 3.97
CA LEU A 21 -13.19 5.42 3.21
C LEU A 21 -12.49 4.09 2.87
N VAL A 22 -12.73 3.11 3.72
CA VAL A 22 -12.46 1.71 3.38
C VAL A 22 -13.42 1.41 2.25
N TYR A 23 -12.97 1.53 1.02
CA TYR A 23 -13.66 0.94 -0.12
C TYR A 23 -13.64 -0.57 0.14
N ALA A 24 -14.76 -1.08 0.65
CA ALA A 24 -14.99 -2.51 0.63
C ALA A 24 -14.95 -2.92 -0.85
N GLN A 25 -13.93 -3.68 -1.21
CA GLN A 25 -13.78 -4.23 -2.54
C GLN A 25 -14.98 -5.16 -2.75
N GLU A 26 -15.96 -4.75 -3.57
CA GLU A 26 -17.05 -5.65 -3.97
C GLU A 26 -16.42 -6.77 -4.80
N THR A 27 -16.15 -7.88 -4.13
CA THR A 27 -15.75 -9.10 -4.83
C THR A 27 -16.96 -9.71 -5.50
N SER A 28 -16.81 -10.09 -6.77
CA SER A 28 -17.86 -10.75 -7.53
C SER A 28 -18.28 -12.06 -6.87
N ASP A 29 -19.58 -12.31 -6.76
CA ASP A 29 -20.12 -13.55 -6.18
C ASP A 29 -20.17 -14.66 -7.24
N TYR A 30 -19.09 -15.41 -7.35
CA TYR A 30 -18.96 -16.53 -8.30
C TYR A 30 -19.79 -17.76 -7.91
N SER A 31 -20.33 -17.82 -6.69
CA SER A 31 -21.09 -19.00 -6.21
C SER A 31 -22.46 -19.14 -6.87
N LYS A 32 -23.00 -18.04 -7.40
CA LYS A 32 -24.34 -17.99 -8.02
C LYS A 32 -24.35 -18.12 -9.54
N LEU A 33 -23.17 -18.29 -10.15
CA LEU A 33 -23.06 -18.39 -11.60
C LEU A 33 -23.59 -19.72 -12.11
N THR A 34 -24.50 -19.64 -13.08
CA THR A 34 -24.98 -20.78 -13.87
C THR A 34 -23.99 -21.13 -14.98
N THR A 35 -24.13 -22.30 -15.59
CA THR A 35 -23.29 -22.72 -16.73
C THR A 35 -23.38 -21.73 -17.90
N GLU A 36 -24.56 -21.16 -18.14
CA GLU A 36 -24.78 -20.18 -19.20
C GLU A 36 -24.07 -18.84 -18.93
N ASP A 37 -23.99 -18.44 -17.66
CA ASP A 37 -23.28 -17.22 -17.28
C ASP A 37 -21.80 -17.32 -17.64
N TYR A 38 -21.17 -18.48 -17.41
CA TYR A 38 -19.74 -18.70 -17.75
C TYR A 38 -19.46 -18.63 -19.25
N THR A 39 -20.41 -19.01 -20.09
CA THR A 39 -20.26 -18.94 -21.56
C THR A 39 -20.33 -17.51 -22.09
N ASN A 40 -20.98 -16.62 -21.35
CA ASN A 40 -21.22 -15.23 -21.72
C ASN A 40 -20.29 -14.23 -21.03
N ILE A 41 -19.34 -14.69 -20.20
CA ILE A 41 -18.36 -13.80 -19.55
C ILE A 41 -17.51 -13.13 -20.62
N SER A 42 -17.53 -11.78 -20.62
CA SER A 42 -16.62 -10.95 -21.40
C SER A 42 -15.63 -10.27 -20.47
N LEU A 43 -14.35 -10.51 -20.70
CA LEU A 43 -13.29 -9.86 -19.91
C LEU A 43 -13.22 -8.36 -20.26
N PRO A 44 -12.96 -7.48 -19.27
CA PRO A 44 -12.73 -6.06 -19.50
C PRO A 44 -11.48 -5.85 -20.38
N PRO A 45 -11.37 -4.71 -21.08
CA PRO A 45 -10.17 -4.41 -21.87
C PRO A 45 -8.94 -4.25 -20.96
N LEU A 46 -7.78 -4.70 -21.45
CA LEU A 46 -6.52 -4.68 -20.70
C LEU A 46 -6.14 -3.29 -20.19
N ASP A 47 -6.39 -2.24 -20.99
CA ASP A 47 -6.06 -0.87 -20.60
C ASP A 47 -6.80 -0.44 -19.32
N LEU A 48 -8.05 -0.83 -19.18
CA LEU A 48 -8.84 -0.58 -17.98
C LEU A 48 -8.26 -1.30 -16.76
N LEU A 49 -7.84 -2.56 -16.95
CA LEU A 49 -7.23 -3.37 -15.89
C LEU A 49 -5.89 -2.77 -15.42
N PHE A 50 -5.07 -2.26 -16.35
CA PHE A 50 -3.81 -1.59 -16.03
C PHE A 50 -4.04 -0.29 -15.24
N GLU A 51 -5.02 0.52 -15.64
CA GLU A 51 -5.31 1.78 -14.91
C GLU A 51 -5.83 1.50 -13.51
N ASN A 52 -6.72 0.55 -13.34
CA ASN A 52 -7.27 0.19 -12.03
C ASN A 52 -6.21 -0.42 -11.12
N ALA A 53 -5.28 -1.22 -11.66
CA ALA A 53 -4.18 -1.79 -10.90
C ALA A 53 -3.24 -0.74 -10.28
N LYS A 54 -3.18 0.48 -10.83
CA LYS A 54 -2.45 1.60 -10.20
C LYS A 54 -3.04 2.01 -8.86
N GLY A 55 -4.33 1.74 -8.60
CA GLY A 55 -4.97 1.93 -7.30
C GLY A 55 -4.62 0.85 -6.28
N GLY A 56 -3.95 -0.22 -6.69
CA GLY A 56 -3.59 -1.33 -5.82
C GLY A 56 -2.44 -1.02 -4.85
N PRO A 57 -2.38 -1.74 -3.72
CA PRO A 57 -1.44 -1.46 -2.63
C PRO A 57 0.03 -1.59 -3.04
N ILE A 58 0.35 -2.44 -4.01
CA ILE A 58 1.73 -2.66 -4.49
C ILE A 58 2.27 -1.40 -5.18
N TYR A 59 1.47 -0.80 -6.06
CA TYR A 59 1.86 0.42 -6.77
C TYR A 59 1.84 1.65 -5.84
N GLU A 60 0.88 1.71 -4.92
CA GLU A 60 0.82 2.75 -3.90
C GLU A 60 2.05 2.72 -2.99
N LEU A 61 2.46 1.53 -2.53
CA LEU A 61 3.67 1.38 -1.71
C LEU A 61 4.92 1.91 -2.43
N ALA A 62 5.08 1.61 -3.71
CA ALA A 62 6.19 2.14 -4.51
C ALA A 62 6.12 3.67 -4.62
N GLY A 63 4.91 4.24 -4.74
CA GLY A 63 4.68 5.69 -4.71
C GLY A 63 5.04 6.33 -3.37
N VAL A 64 4.71 5.68 -2.26
CA VAL A 64 5.07 6.13 -0.90
C VAL A 64 6.60 6.12 -0.72
N LYS A 65 7.30 5.08 -1.19
CA LYS A 65 8.77 5.03 -1.16
C LYS A 65 9.39 6.21 -1.92
N GLU A 66 8.90 6.52 -3.10
CA GLU A 66 9.34 7.68 -3.87
C GLU A 66 9.11 9.00 -3.09
N GLN A 67 7.96 9.15 -2.45
CA GLN A 67 7.66 10.32 -1.62
C GLN A 67 8.61 10.44 -0.41
N ILE A 68 8.96 9.34 0.23
CA ILE A 68 9.94 9.31 1.34
C ILE A 68 11.28 9.86 0.85
N GLU A 69 11.80 9.37 -0.28
CA GLU A 69 13.07 9.86 -0.84
C GLU A 69 13.01 11.35 -1.21
N ARG A 70 11.87 11.83 -1.74
CA ARG A 70 11.65 13.26 -2.00
C ARG A 70 11.66 14.10 -0.72
N LYS A 71 11.08 13.61 0.38
CA LYS A 71 11.11 14.27 1.69
C LYS A 71 12.52 14.29 2.29
N LEU A 72 13.28 13.20 2.13
CA LEU A 72 14.70 13.12 2.52
C LEU A 72 15.53 14.11 1.72
N LEU A 73 15.31 14.24 0.41
CA LEU A 73 15.98 15.27 -0.39
C LEU A 73 15.69 16.68 0.11
N ALA A 74 14.44 16.97 0.47
CA ALA A 74 14.08 18.26 1.04
C ALA A 74 14.73 18.50 2.41
N LYS A 75 14.93 17.46 3.21
CA LYS A 75 15.69 17.51 4.48
C LYS A 75 17.16 17.81 4.22
N GLU A 76 17.81 17.08 3.30
CA GLU A 76 19.23 17.29 2.97
C GLU A 76 19.49 18.70 2.41
N ARG A 77 18.58 19.23 1.56
CA ARG A 77 18.68 20.61 1.08
C ARG A 77 18.63 21.66 2.17
N ARG A 78 17.96 21.37 3.29
CA ARG A 78 17.85 22.27 4.46
C ARG A 78 18.89 21.98 5.54
N ALA A 79 19.77 21.00 5.31
CA ALA A 79 20.77 20.60 6.31
C ALA A 79 21.74 21.72 6.68
N PHE A 80 21.95 22.71 5.82
CA PHE A 80 22.76 23.89 6.13
C PHE A 80 22.21 24.72 7.31
N LEU A 81 20.89 24.62 7.60
CA LEU A 81 20.28 25.32 8.72
C LEU A 81 20.81 24.85 10.08
N LYS A 82 21.38 23.65 10.16
CA LYS A 82 22.01 23.15 11.40
C LYS A 82 23.27 23.94 11.80
N PHE A 83 23.85 24.67 10.86
CA PHE A 83 24.99 25.56 11.16
C PHE A 83 24.58 26.79 11.98
N PHE A 84 23.30 27.10 12.01
CA PHE A 84 22.76 28.21 12.77
C PHE A 84 22.06 27.68 14.02
N SER A 85 22.48 28.14 15.18
CA SER A 85 21.82 27.82 16.44
C SER A 85 21.34 29.08 17.13
N ALA A 86 20.10 29.06 17.63
CA ALA A 86 19.57 30.10 18.49
C ALA A 86 19.38 29.50 19.89
N ARG A 87 19.84 30.24 20.91
CA ARG A 87 19.69 29.84 22.30
C ARG A 87 19.05 30.97 23.08
N GLY A 88 17.96 30.67 23.75
CA GLY A 88 17.31 31.54 24.71
C GLY A 88 17.34 30.88 26.09
N THR A 89 17.89 31.58 27.11
CA THR A 89 17.78 31.13 28.50
C THR A 89 17.06 32.19 29.32
N TYR A 90 16.12 31.74 30.14
CA TYR A 90 15.40 32.55 31.10
C TYR A 90 15.64 31.94 32.48
N GLN A 91 16.22 32.74 33.38
CA GLN A 91 16.48 32.34 34.76
C GLN A 91 15.79 33.32 35.70
N TRP A 92 15.01 32.79 36.62
CA TRP A 92 14.41 33.56 37.69
C TRP A 92 14.77 32.93 39.02
N GLY A 93 15.35 33.75 39.92
CA GLY A 93 15.77 33.23 41.21
C GLY A 93 16.49 34.26 42.04
N LYS A 94 16.97 33.83 43.22
CA LYS A 94 17.87 34.58 44.06
C LYS A 94 19.30 34.24 43.63
N VAL A 95 20.04 35.22 43.14
CA VAL A 95 21.46 35.07 42.81
C VAL A 95 22.27 35.68 43.97
N GLY A 96 23.07 34.84 44.62
CA GLY A 96 24.05 35.28 45.60
C GLY A 96 25.40 35.48 44.92
N MET A 97 26.00 36.63 45.05
CA MET A 97 27.41 36.86 44.69
C MET A 97 28.24 36.86 45.98
N ASP A 98 29.14 35.90 46.12
CA ASP A 98 30.17 35.92 47.14
C ASP A 98 31.34 36.77 46.66
N ASN A 99 31.42 37.96 47.18
CA ASN A 99 32.65 38.79 47.00
C ASN A 99 33.52 38.65 48.25
N THR A 100 34.58 37.88 48.13
CA THR A 100 35.67 37.84 49.13
C THR A 100 36.73 38.88 48.79
N PHE A 101 36.81 39.92 49.60
CA PHE A 101 37.95 40.83 49.54
C PHE A 101 38.93 40.43 50.65
N THR A 102 40.11 40.00 50.27
CA THR A 102 41.22 39.76 51.17
C THR A 102 42.26 40.88 50.98
N ASP A 103 42.39 41.79 51.95
CA ASP A 103 43.54 42.69 52.09
C ASP A 103 44.29 42.29 53.36
N VAL A 104 45.64 42.51 53.32
CA VAL A 104 46.57 42.02 54.33
C VAL A 104 46.34 42.65 55.74
N SER A 105 45.46 43.66 55.85
CA SER A 105 45.19 44.41 57.08
C SER A 105 43.74 44.40 57.55
N THR A 106 42.81 43.70 56.86
CA THR A 106 41.36 43.61 57.26
C THR A 106 40.92 42.22 57.42
N PRO A 107 40.09 41.90 58.48
CA PRO A 107 39.49 40.57 58.66
C PRO A 107 38.55 40.31 57.52
N ILE A 108 38.50 39.05 57.10
CA ILE A 108 37.65 38.52 56.05
C ILE A 108 36.14 38.88 56.33
N MET A 109 35.67 39.92 55.61
CA MET A 109 34.22 40.21 55.64
C MET A 109 33.50 39.46 54.54
N TYR A 110 32.68 38.52 54.90
CA TYR A 110 31.72 37.87 54.01
C TYR A 110 30.50 38.78 53.80
N ASN A 111 30.42 39.42 52.67
CA ASN A 111 29.24 40.21 52.31
C ASN A 111 28.34 39.39 51.41
N TYR A 112 27.35 38.75 52.02
CA TYR A 112 26.35 37.93 51.32
C TYR A 112 25.20 38.83 50.85
N ASN A 113 25.24 39.28 49.63
CA ASN A 113 24.18 40.10 49.08
C ASN A 113 23.25 39.25 48.20
N THR A 114 22.05 38.94 48.68
CA THR A 114 21.06 38.15 47.99
C THR A 114 20.04 39.09 47.36
N SER A 115 20.05 39.23 46.07
CA SER A 115 19.02 39.97 45.34
C SER A 115 18.17 39.02 44.45
N LYS A 116 16.87 39.29 44.39
CA LYS A 116 16.02 38.64 43.42
C LYS A 116 16.30 39.23 42.05
N GLN A 117 16.88 38.43 41.16
CA GLN A 117 17.17 38.86 39.79
C GLN A 117 16.46 37.99 38.80
N THR A 118 15.97 38.63 37.76
CA THR A 118 15.52 37.98 36.55
C THR A 118 16.58 38.18 35.49
N MET A 119 17.16 37.10 35.01
CA MET A 119 18.15 37.13 33.95
C MET A 119 17.56 36.44 32.72
N TYR A 120 17.64 37.10 31.59
CA TYR A 120 17.34 36.50 30.29
C TYR A 120 18.55 36.71 29.38
N THR A 121 18.91 35.66 28.66
CA THR A 121 19.98 35.72 27.67
C THR A 121 19.47 35.19 26.35
N ILE A 122 19.58 35.97 25.29
CA ILE A 122 19.27 35.58 23.94
C ILE A 122 20.58 35.65 23.16
N GLY A 123 20.95 34.54 22.54
CA GLY A 123 22.15 34.44 21.73
C GLY A 123 21.95 33.60 20.49
N GLY A 124 22.68 33.94 19.45
CA GLY A 124 22.83 33.12 18.25
C GLY A 124 24.27 32.69 18.08
N ALA A 125 24.48 31.48 17.59
CA ALA A 125 25.80 30.99 17.22
C ALA A 125 25.79 30.39 15.84
N ILE A 126 26.85 30.61 15.08
CA ILE A 126 27.12 29.98 13.79
C ILE A 126 28.28 29.03 14.01
N ASN A 127 28.06 27.75 13.81
CA ASN A 127 29.08 26.72 13.91
C ASN A 127 29.11 25.94 12.59
N ILE A 128 30.19 26.10 11.82
CA ILE A 128 30.36 25.50 10.51
C ILE A 128 31.48 24.47 10.56
N PRO A 129 31.20 23.17 10.75
CA PRO A 129 32.21 22.13 10.61
C PRO A 129 32.63 22.03 9.13
N PHE A 130 33.95 22.10 8.88
CA PHE A 130 34.47 22.09 7.51
C PHE A 130 34.18 20.80 6.76
N ASP A 131 34.21 19.66 7.42
CA ASP A 131 33.85 18.35 6.88
C ASP A 131 32.40 18.32 6.35
N GLU A 132 31.44 18.84 7.12
CA GLU A 132 30.05 18.93 6.72
C GLU A 132 29.81 19.93 5.58
N LEU A 133 30.55 21.01 5.53
CA LEU A 133 30.46 22.01 4.46
C LEU A 133 30.77 21.38 3.09
N PHE A 134 31.86 20.59 3.04
CA PHE A 134 32.25 19.90 1.80
C PHE A 134 31.38 18.71 1.46
N ASP A 135 30.83 18.00 2.48
CA ASP A 135 29.94 16.82 2.24
C ASP A 135 28.52 17.19 1.85
N LEU A 136 28.04 18.41 2.14
CA LEU A 136 26.65 18.80 1.88
C LEU A 136 26.27 18.66 0.41
N SER A 137 27.11 19.12 -0.52
CA SER A 137 26.83 19.05 -1.96
C SER A 137 26.80 17.60 -2.50
N PRO A 138 27.77 16.74 -2.21
CA PRO A 138 27.72 15.31 -2.52
C PRO A 138 26.49 14.60 -1.96
N ARG A 139 26.10 14.87 -0.71
CA ARG A 139 24.91 14.29 -0.08
C ARG A 139 23.61 14.65 -0.81
N VAL A 140 23.43 15.91 -1.15
CA VAL A 140 22.28 16.36 -1.95
C VAL A 140 22.27 15.72 -3.33
N LYS A 141 23.43 15.58 -3.99
CA LYS A 141 23.54 14.91 -5.30
C LYS A 141 23.17 13.42 -5.18
N ARG A 142 23.70 12.72 -4.18
CA ARG A 142 23.37 11.31 -3.90
C ARG A 142 21.88 11.14 -3.65
N GLN A 143 21.29 12.02 -2.82
CA GLN A 143 19.86 11.94 -2.53
C GLN A 143 18.96 12.23 -3.75
N LYS A 144 19.41 13.08 -4.68
CA LYS A 144 18.73 13.23 -5.99
C LYS A 144 18.72 11.94 -6.80
N LEU A 145 19.82 11.19 -6.77
CA LEU A 145 19.91 9.90 -7.45
C LEU A 145 19.00 8.86 -6.78
N ASN A 146 18.90 8.87 -5.45
CA ASN A 146 17.97 8.00 -4.73
C ASN A 146 16.51 8.29 -5.11
N VAL A 147 16.12 9.57 -5.22
CA VAL A 147 14.77 9.94 -5.72
C VAL A 147 14.54 9.40 -7.12
N LYS A 148 15.54 9.52 -8.01
CA LYS A 148 15.43 8.99 -9.37
C LYS A 148 15.33 7.46 -9.37
N ALA A 149 16.12 6.79 -8.53
CA ALA A 149 16.07 5.33 -8.39
C ALA A 149 14.69 4.86 -7.89
N ALA A 150 14.12 5.52 -6.87
CA ALA A 150 12.78 5.20 -6.37
C ALA A 150 11.68 5.44 -7.42
N ALA A 151 11.79 6.49 -8.23
CA ALA A 151 10.86 6.73 -9.33
C ALA A 151 10.94 5.62 -10.40
N LEU A 152 12.16 5.20 -10.77
CA LEU A 152 12.35 4.08 -11.70
C LEU A 152 11.87 2.74 -11.11
N GLU A 153 12.10 2.51 -9.82
CA GLU A 153 11.59 1.32 -9.11
C GLU A 153 10.06 1.25 -9.20
N ARG A 154 9.37 2.39 -9.05
CA ARG A 154 7.92 2.46 -9.22
C ARG A 154 7.48 2.10 -10.64
N GLU A 155 8.20 2.55 -11.66
CA GLU A 155 7.91 2.20 -13.06
C GLU A 155 8.15 0.71 -13.32
N VAL A 156 9.26 0.16 -12.81
CA VAL A 156 9.57 -1.28 -12.91
C VAL A 156 8.46 -2.11 -12.25
N LYS A 157 7.98 -1.71 -11.07
CA LYS A 157 6.86 -2.38 -10.41
C LYS A 157 5.58 -2.34 -11.24
N PHE A 158 5.31 -1.25 -11.91
CA PHE A 158 4.16 -1.16 -12.80
C PHE A 158 4.29 -2.08 -14.03
N GLU A 159 5.48 -2.18 -14.61
CA GLU A 159 5.72 -3.11 -15.73
C GLU A 159 5.64 -4.59 -15.29
N GLU A 160 6.10 -4.92 -14.08
CA GLU A 160 5.92 -6.25 -13.47
C GLU A 160 4.43 -6.59 -13.31
N MET A 161 3.64 -5.66 -12.77
CA MET A 161 2.19 -5.81 -12.62
C MET A 161 1.48 -5.99 -13.96
N LYS A 162 1.83 -5.20 -14.98
CA LYS A 162 1.28 -5.36 -16.34
C LYS A 162 1.54 -6.76 -16.89
N ARG A 163 2.75 -7.27 -16.71
CA ARG A 163 3.11 -8.61 -17.17
C ARG A 163 2.27 -9.69 -16.47
N GLU A 164 2.10 -9.58 -15.16
CA GLU A 164 1.27 -10.49 -14.37
C GLU A 164 -0.20 -10.43 -14.82
N ILE A 165 -0.76 -9.24 -15.04
CA ILE A 165 -2.13 -9.05 -15.53
C ILE A 165 -2.29 -9.68 -16.92
N ILE A 166 -1.34 -9.50 -17.84
CA ILE A 166 -1.39 -10.10 -19.18
C ILE A 166 -1.39 -11.62 -19.07
N GLU A 167 -0.53 -12.20 -18.23
CA GLU A 167 -0.44 -13.64 -18.02
C GLU A 167 -1.76 -14.21 -17.48
N MET A 168 -2.33 -13.57 -16.45
CA MET A 168 -3.60 -13.98 -15.86
C MET A 168 -4.76 -13.81 -16.84
N TYR A 169 -4.78 -12.74 -17.61
CA TYR A 169 -5.79 -12.49 -18.65
C TYR A 169 -5.76 -13.55 -19.75
N ALA A 170 -4.57 -13.89 -20.25
CA ALA A 170 -4.39 -14.93 -21.25
C ALA A 170 -4.82 -16.30 -20.72
N THR A 171 -4.45 -16.59 -19.46
CA THR A 171 -4.86 -17.82 -18.76
C THR A 171 -6.37 -17.91 -18.62
N ALA A 172 -7.02 -16.84 -18.13
CA ALA A 172 -8.48 -16.79 -17.98
C ALA A 172 -9.19 -16.96 -19.33
N THR A 173 -8.70 -16.29 -20.39
CA THR A 173 -9.27 -16.44 -21.75
C THR A 173 -9.15 -17.88 -22.26
N SER A 174 -7.98 -18.49 -22.10
CA SER A 174 -7.75 -19.90 -22.49
C SER A 174 -8.67 -20.85 -21.74
N GLN A 175 -8.80 -20.67 -20.43
CA GLN A 175 -9.64 -21.53 -19.58
C GLN A 175 -11.13 -21.36 -19.89
N LEU A 176 -11.61 -20.14 -20.21
CA LEU A 176 -12.98 -19.92 -20.67
C LEU A 176 -13.27 -20.69 -21.97
N ASN A 177 -12.32 -20.73 -22.91
CA ASN A 177 -12.47 -21.52 -24.13
C ASN A 177 -12.50 -23.03 -23.85
N VAL A 178 -11.63 -23.51 -22.94
CA VAL A 178 -11.64 -24.92 -22.50
C VAL A 178 -12.96 -25.28 -21.82
N LEU A 179 -13.49 -24.41 -20.99
CA LEU A 179 -14.77 -24.62 -20.31
C LEU A 179 -15.92 -24.79 -21.31
N LYS A 180 -15.99 -23.99 -22.37
CA LYS A 180 -16.97 -24.12 -23.44
C LYS A 180 -16.91 -25.51 -24.11
N LEU A 181 -15.70 -25.94 -24.46
CA LEU A 181 -15.50 -27.28 -25.04
C LEU A 181 -15.90 -28.41 -24.06
N ARG A 182 -15.66 -28.25 -22.76
CA ARG A 182 -16.06 -29.21 -21.73
C ARG A 182 -17.59 -29.24 -21.53
N ALA A 183 -18.25 -28.08 -21.63
CA ALA A 183 -19.70 -27.99 -21.58
C ALA A 183 -20.37 -28.78 -22.75
N GLU A 184 -19.87 -28.57 -23.98
CA GLU A 184 -20.34 -29.32 -25.18
C GLU A 184 -20.08 -30.83 -25.03
N ALA A 185 -18.91 -31.22 -24.51
CA ALA A 185 -18.58 -32.63 -24.28
C ALA A 185 -19.48 -33.27 -23.22
N LEU A 186 -19.84 -32.53 -22.16
CA LEU A 186 -20.77 -32.99 -21.13
C LEU A 186 -22.18 -33.16 -21.69
N GLU A 187 -22.65 -32.21 -22.49
CA GLU A 187 -23.97 -32.29 -23.14
C GLU A 187 -24.07 -33.53 -24.05
N LEU A 188 -23.04 -33.75 -24.90
CA LEU A 188 -22.99 -34.94 -25.76
C LEU A 188 -22.96 -36.24 -24.95
N ALA A 189 -22.12 -36.32 -23.89
CA ALA A 189 -22.04 -37.51 -23.03
C ALA A 189 -23.38 -37.79 -22.30
N THR A 190 -24.09 -36.72 -21.90
CA THR A 190 -25.39 -36.83 -21.27
C THR A 190 -26.44 -37.35 -22.26
N MET A 191 -26.49 -36.83 -23.49
CA MET A 191 -27.36 -37.33 -24.53
C MET A 191 -27.08 -38.79 -24.87
N GLN A 192 -25.81 -39.22 -24.94
CA GLN A 192 -25.43 -40.63 -25.18
C GLN A 192 -25.87 -41.52 -24.05
N TYR A 193 -25.74 -41.12 -22.80
CA TYR A 193 -26.23 -41.86 -21.65
C TYR A 193 -27.75 -42.00 -21.68
N ASP A 194 -28.51 -40.94 -21.97
CA ASP A 194 -29.96 -40.95 -22.05
C ASP A 194 -30.47 -41.91 -23.14
N VAL A 195 -29.77 -41.99 -24.28
CA VAL A 195 -30.07 -42.96 -25.33
C VAL A 195 -29.76 -44.39 -24.87
N ALA A 196 -28.61 -44.61 -24.21
CA ALA A 196 -28.23 -45.90 -23.68
C ALA A 196 -29.21 -46.37 -22.59
N GLU A 197 -29.70 -45.49 -21.71
CA GLU A 197 -30.69 -45.81 -20.69
C GLU A 197 -32.01 -46.28 -21.32
N LYS A 198 -32.51 -45.58 -22.36
CA LYS A 198 -33.69 -45.98 -23.10
C LYS A 198 -33.52 -47.36 -23.78
N ASN A 199 -32.35 -47.61 -24.39
CA ASN A 199 -32.02 -48.88 -25.03
C ASN A 199 -31.92 -50.02 -24.01
N PHE A 200 -31.40 -49.73 -22.81
CA PHE A 200 -31.37 -50.71 -21.72
C PHE A 200 -32.78 -51.10 -21.23
N VAL A 201 -33.63 -50.11 -21.02
CA VAL A 201 -35.07 -50.35 -20.65
C VAL A 201 -35.77 -51.19 -21.71
N ASN A 202 -35.44 -51.02 -22.98
CA ASN A 202 -36.00 -51.80 -24.11
C ASN A 202 -35.24 -53.13 -24.31
N ASN A 203 -34.33 -53.55 -23.42
CA ASN A 203 -33.52 -54.78 -23.52
C ASN A 203 -32.67 -54.89 -24.81
N ILE A 204 -32.27 -53.73 -25.39
CA ILE A 204 -31.43 -53.65 -26.59
C ILE A 204 -29.94 -53.76 -26.22
N ILE A 205 -29.56 -53.23 -25.07
CA ILE A 205 -28.19 -53.29 -24.55
C ILE A 205 -28.15 -53.92 -23.15
N ASP A 206 -27.00 -54.43 -22.78
CA ASP A 206 -26.76 -55.05 -21.46
C ASP A 206 -26.31 -54.01 -20.41
N THR A 207 -26.26 -54.42 -19.15
CA THR A 207 -25.82 -53.59 -18.02
C THR A 207 -24.38 -53.11 -18.18
N GLY A 208 -23.51 -53.90 -18.82
CA GLY A 208 -22.10 -53.53 -19.06
C GLY A 208 -21.98 -52.31 -19.95
N ASN A 209 -22.72 -52.32 -21.07
CA ASN A 209 -22.74 -51.17 -21.99
C ASN A 209 -23.35 -49.92 -21.35
N LEU A 210 -24.44 -50.02 -20.57
CA LEU A 210 -24.98 -48.90 -19.82
C LEU A 210 -23.99 -48.33 -18.81
N SER A 211 -23.25 -49.20 -18.11
CA SER A 211 -22.24 -48.80 -17.14
C SER A 211 -21.10 -48.02 -17.80
N VAL A 212 -20.67 -48.40 -19.01
CA VAL A 212 -19.65 -47.68 -19.77
C VAL A 212 -20.11 -46.26 -20.12
N GLU A 213 -21.35 -46.12 -20.62
CA GLU A 213 -21.89 -44.79 -20.96
C GLU A 213 -22.09 -43.92 -19.71
N LYS A 214 -22.51 -44.48 -18.58
CA LYS A 214 -22.54 -43.79 -17.28
C LYS A 214 -21.17 -43.30 -16.82
N GLN A 215 -20.16 -44.15 -16.99
CA GLN A 215 -18.77 -43.77 -16.66
C GLN A 215 -18.28 -42.61 -17.54
N ARG A 216 -18.59 -42.61 -18.84
CA ARG A 216 -18.27 -41.52 -19.77
C ARG A 216 -18.96 -40.22 -19.35
N GLN A 217 -20.26 -40.25 -19.04
CA GLN A 217 -20.99 -39.09 -18.53
C GLN A 217 -20.35 -38.54 -17.24
N SER A 218 -20.05 -39.43 -16.28
CA SER A 218 -19.41 -39.02 -15.00
C SER A 218 -18.03 -38.39 -15.20
N ALA A 219 -17.21 -38.94 -16.11
CA ALA A 219 -15.91 -38.39 -16.45
C ALA A 219 -16.02 -37.01 -17.14
N ALA A 220 -17.02 -36.85 -18.02
CA ALA A 220 -17.28 -35.55 -18.67
C ALA A 220 -17.76 -34.49 -17.66
N LEU A 221 -18.59 -34.86 -16.70
CA LEU A 221 -19.06 -34.00 -15.63
C LEU A 221 -17.87 -33.56 -14.71
N GLU A 222 -17.04 -34.52 -14.31
CA GLU A 222 -15.84 -34.20 -13.51
C GLU A 222 -14.91 -33.23 -14.24
N ALA A 223 -14.66 -33.47 -15.53
CA ALA A 223 -13.81 -32.61 -16.35
C ALA A 223 -14.40 -31.19 -16.50
N PHE A 224 -15.74 -31.07 -16.60
CA PHE A 224 -16.43 -29.79 -16.65
C PHE A 224 -16.33 -29.04 -15.32
N GLU A 225 -16.64 -29.68 -14.19
CA GLU A 225 -16.57 -29.05 -12.87
C GLU A 225 -15.13 -28.62 -12.52
N LYS A 226 -14.14 -29.41 -12.88
CA LYS A 226 -12.72 -29.03 -12.74
C LYS A 226 -12.38 -27.80 -13.58
N SER A 227 -12.83 -27.76 -14.83
CA SER A 227 -12.60 -26.60 -15.72
C SER A 227 -13.30 -25.34 -15.18
N LYS A 228 -14.51 -25.46 -14.66
CA LYS A 228 -15.27 -24.38 -14.00
C LYS A 228 -14.50 -23.82 -12.80
N PHE A 229 -13.94 -24.69 -11.96
CA PHE A 229 -13.11 -24.28 -10.83
C PHE A 229 -11.87 -23.48 -11.27
N GLU A 230 -11.15 -23.95 -12.30
CA GLU A 230 -9.95 -23.25 -12.79
C GLU A 230 -10.27 -21.88 -13.40
N VAL A 231 -11.39 -21.76 -14.13
CA VAL A 231 -11.89 -20.46 -14.62
C VAL A 231 -12.17 -19.51 -13.46
N THR A 232 -12.97 -19.97 -12.49
CA THR A 232 -13.33 -19.15 -11.32
C THR A 232 -12.10 -18.67 -10.59
N LYS A 233 -11.12 -19.55 -10.36
CA LYS A 233 -9.87 -19.23 -9.71
C LYS A 233 -9.07 -18.15 -10.47
N SER A 234 -8.94 -18.29 -11.80
CA SER A 234 -8.19 -17.31 -12.59
C SER A 234 -8.89 -15.95 -12.65
N LEU A 235 -10.22 -15.90 -12.69
CA LEU A 235 -11.00 -14.68 -12.64
C LEU A 235 -10.85 -13.98 -11.27
N MET A 236 -10.94 -14.73 -10.16
CA MET A 236 -10.73 -14.19 -8.82
C MET A 236 -9.32 -13.61 -8.64
N ILE A 237 -8.29 -14.30 -9.14
CA ILE A 237 -6.92 -13.78 -9.09
C ILE A 237 -6.81 -12.47 -9.88
N LEU A 238 -7.40 -12.42 -11.07
CA LEU A 238 -7.40 -11.22 -11.91
C LEU A 238 -8.13 -10.05 -11.22
N GLU A 239 -9.26 -10.29 -10.54
CA GLU A 239 -9.94 -9.27 -9.73
C GLU A 239 -9.06 -8.73 -8.60
N VAL A 240 -8.38 -9.62 -7.88
CA VAL A 240 -7.51 -9.21 -6.76
C VAL A 240 -6.34 -8.34 -7.25
N ILE A 241 -5.67 -8.75 -8.35
CA ILE A 241 -4.53 -8.01 -8.88
C ILE A 241 -4.95 -6.66 -9.45
N THR A 242 -6.10 -6.60 -10.11
CA THR A 242 -6.56 -5.39 -10.81
C THR A 242 -7.49 -4.52 -9.97
N SER A 243 -7.93 -5.01 -8.80
CA SER A 243 -8.95 -4.36 -7.97
C SER A 243 -10.23 -3.99 -8.77
N THR A 244 -10.55 -4.78 -9.79
CA THR A 244 -11.66 -4.53 -10.72
C THR A 244 -12.63 -5.69 -10.68
N PRO A 245 -13.91 -5.50 -10.33
CA PRO A 245 -14.91 -6.56 -10.43
C PRO A 245 -15.11 -6.95 -11.90
N ILE A 246 -14.91 -8.23 -12.22
CA ILE A 246 -15.01 -8.75 -13.60
C ILE A 246 -16.47 -9.02 -13.94
N LEU A 247 -17.25 -9.55 -12.99
CA LEU A 247 -18.67 -9.75 -13.16
C LEU A 247 -19.41 -8.44 -12.85
N ARG A 248 -19.79 -7.71 -13.88
CA ARG A 248 -20.78 -6.64 -13.74
C ARG A 248 -22.17 -7.27 -13.76
N LYS A 249 -22.91 -7.08 -12.66
CA LYS A 249 -24.37 -7.28 -12.69
C LYS A 249 -25.02 -6.23 -13.57
#